data_7ebbc0e3a8b5d934e12dcc4f8396931d
#
_entry.id   7ebbc0e3a8b5d934e12dcc4f8396931d
#
_cell.length_a   1.000
_cell.length_b   1.000
_cell.length_c   1.000
_cell.angle_alpha   90.00
_cell.angle_beta   90.00
_cell.angle_gamma   90.00
#
_symmetry.space_group_name_H-M   'P 1'
#
loop_
_entity.id
_entity.type
_entity.pdbx_description
1 polymer ?
#
loop_
_entity_poly.entity_id
_entity_poly.type
_entity_poly.pdbx_seq_one_letter_code
_entity_poly.pdbx_strand_id
1 'polypeptide(L)'
;MEKAITALQDAGVEPDVWKIEGLDRREDCEKMVATARRDGRERVNCIILGRGENDEKVREWLTTAAAVDGFIGFAVGRTDFWDPLTAWRNKTKTRDEAVAAIAGRYREFVDLFEGARAGRAKA
;
A
#
# COMPACT_ATOMS: atom_id res chain seq x y z
N MET A 1 -2.53 -1.20 15.58
CA MET A 1 -3.54 -1.02 14.51
C MET A 1 -4.81 -1.82 14.75
N GLU A 2 -4.72 -3.08 15.07
CA GLU A 2 -5.87 -3.97 15.32
C GLU A 2 -6.87 -3.39 16.33
N LYS A 3 -6.37 -2.96 17.49
CA LYS A 3 -7.19 -2.33 18.53
C LYS A 3 -7.87 -1.03 18.06
N ALA A 4 -7.17 -0.26 17.22
CA ALA A 4 -7.71 0.99 16.70
C ALA A 4 -8.87 0.71 15.71
N ILE A 5 -8.70 -0.24 14.81
CA ILE A 5 -9.76 -0.67 13.87
C ILE A 5 -10.98 -1.16 14.66
N THR A 6 -10.76 -2.04 15.63
CA THR A 6 -11.82 -2.57 16.48
C THR A 6 -12.59 -1.46 17.21
N ALA A 7 -11.87 -0.53 17.82
CA ALA A 7 -12.49 0.59 18.54
C ALA A 7 -13.32 1.49 17.61
N LEU A 8 -12.84 1.76 16.41
CA LEU A 8 -13.56 2.55 15.40
C LEU A 8 -14.82 1.82 14.92
N GLN A 9 -14.72 0.52 14.67
CA GLN A 9 -15.87 -0.29 14.30
C GLN A 9 -16.93 -0.32 15.41
N ASP A 10 -16.51 -0.50 16.67
CA ASP A 10 -17.41 -0.49 17.83
C ASP A 10 -18.11 0.86 18.00
N ALA A 11 -17.45 1.95 17.58
CA ALA A 11 -18.01 3.29 17.56
C ALA A 11 -18.91 3.58 16.33
N GLY A 12 -19.13 2.61 15.45
CA GLY A 12 -20.01 2.74 14.28
C GLY A 12 -19.32 3.28 13.03
N VAL A 13 -18.00 3.29 12.98
CA VAL A 13 -17.25 3.69 11.78
C VAL A 13 -17.19 2.51 10.82
N GLU A 14 -17.75 2.68 9.62
CA GLU A 14 -17.89 1.61 8.62
C GLU A 14 -17.25 2.02 7.29
N PRO A 15 -15.91 1.96 7.16
CA PRO A 15 -15.25 2.26 5.90
C PRO A 15 -15.33 1.09 4.92
N ASP A 16 -15.25 1.38 3.63
CA ASP A 16 -15.14 0.36 2.59
C ASP A 16 -13.72 -0.21 2.52
N VAL A 17 -12.71 0.63 2.79
CA VAL A 17 -11.30 0.25 2.72
C VAL A 17 -10.53 0.86 3.89
N TRP A 18 -9.78 0.02 4.60
CA TRP A 18 -8.82 0.47 5.61
C TRP A 18 -7.45 0.68 4.96
N LYS A 19 -6.87 1.84 5.21
CA LYS A 19 -5.50 2.16 4.80
C LYS A 19 -4.55 1.79 5.94
N ILE A 20 -3.75 0.74 5.73
CA ILE A 20 -2.94 0.10 6.75
C ILE A 20 -1.47 0.48 6.56
N GLU A 21 -0.79 0.83 7.64
CA GLU A 21 0.67 1.04 7.63
C GLU A 21 1.40 -0.24 7.25
N GLY A 22 2.59 -0.08 6.66
CA GLY A 22 3.43 -1.21 6.24
C GLY A 22 3.65 -2.23 7.35
N LEU A 23 3.53 -3.49 7.01
CA LEU A 23 3.69 -4.64 7.90
C LEU A 23 4.77 -5.56 7.34
N ASP A 24 5.66 -6.02 8.23
CA ASP A 24 6.81 -6.84 7.85
C ASP A 24 6.47 -8.32 7.64
N ARG A 25 5.38 -8.79 8.25
CA ARG A 25 5.03 -10.21 8.26
C ARG A 25 3.66 -10.46 7.67
N ARG A 26 3.57 -11.55 6.91
CA ARG A 26 2.32 -12.02 6.31
C ARG A 26 1.22 -12.22 7.35
N GLU A 27 1.55 -12.84 8.48
CA GLU A 27 0.59 -13.14 9.56
C GLU A 27 -0.05 -11.86 10.12
N ASP A 28 0.71 -10.77 10.18
CA ASP A 28 0.18 -9.48 10.64
C ASP A 28 -0.78 -8.89 9.61
N CYS A 29 -0.50 -9.05 8.33
CA CYS A 29 -1.42 -8.68 7.25
C CYS A 29 -2.72 -9.49 7.32
N GLU A 30 -2.63 -10.79 7.52
CA GLU A 30 -3.79 -11.66 7.67
C GLU A 30 -4.67 -11.27 8.86
N LYS A 31 -4.05 -10.91 9.99
CA LYS A 31 -4.76 -10.40 11.17
C LYS A 31 -5.50 -9.10 10.88
N MET A 32 -4.87 -8.19 10.14
CA MET A 32 -5.51 -6.92 9.78
C MET A 32 -6.76 -7.15 8.93
N VAL A 33 -6.68 -8.05 7.94
CA VAL A 33 -7.84 -8.40 7.11
C VAL A 33 -8.93 -9.04 7.97
N ALA A 34 -8.59 -9.97 8.85
CA ALA A 34 -9.53 -10.62 9.75
C ALA A 34 -10.25 -9.59 10.64
N THR A 35 -9.50 -8.63 11.21
CA THR A 35 -10.07 -7.55 12.02
C THR A 35 -10.97 -6.64 11.20
N ALA A 36 -10.53 -6.26 9.99
CA ALA A 36 -11.31 -5.42 9.09
C ALA A 36 -12.66 -6.08 8.71
N ARG A 37 -12.67 -7.39 8.58
CA ARG A 37 -13.83 -8.18 8.14
C ARG A 37 -14.64 -8.79 9.28
N ARG A 38 -14.32 -8.49 10.54
CA ARG A 38 -15.06 -9.06 11.68
C ARG A 38 -16.56 -8.70 11.62
N ASP A 39 -17.38 -9.52 12.27
CA ASP A 39 -18.81 -9.29 12.45
C ASP A 39 -19.57 -9.10 11.12
N GLY A 40 -19.25 -9.94 10.12
CA GLY A 40 -19.96 -9.96 8.84
C GLY A 40 -19.54 -8.89 7.83
N ARG A 41 -18.45 -8.15 8.08
CA ARG A 41 -17.92 -7.11 7.16
C ARG A 41 -17.11 -7.70 5.99
N GLU A 42 -17.66 -8.68 5.32
CA GLU A 42 -16.96 -9.48 4.29
C GLU A 42 -16.46 -8.67 3.08
N ARG A 43 -17.11 -7.54 2.81
CA ARG A 43 -16.77 -6.67 1.66
C ARG A 43 -15.66 -5.66 1.94
N VAL A 44 -15.29 -5.50 3.20
CA VAL A 44 -14.25 -4.55 3.59
C VAL A 44 -12.88 -5.09 3.21
N ASN A 45 -12.06 -4.24 2.63
CA ASN A 45 -10.71 -4.57 2.19
C ASN A 45 -9.69 -3.64 2.83
N CYS A 46 -8.41 -3.93 2.56
CA CYS A 46 -7.29 -3.13 3.02
C CYS A 46 -6.43 -2.68 1.85
N ILE A 47 -5.75 -1.57 2.01
CA ILE A 47 -4.62 -1.16 1.18
C ILE A 47 -3.42 -0.88 2.08
N ILE A 48 -2.21 -1.12 1.57
CA ILE A 48 -0.98 -0.89 2.30
C ILE A 48 -0.37 0.47 1.95
N LEU A 49 0.16 1.18 2.94
CA LEU A 49 0.81 2.48 2.72
C LEU A 49 2.30 2.41 3.03
N GLY A 50 3.09 3.27 2.36
CA GLY A 50 4.54 3.27 2.45
C GLY A 50 5.16 4.07 3.61
N ARG A 51 4.40 4.85 4.37
CA ARG A 51 4.85 5.67 5.51
C ARG A 51 6.02 6.63 5.26
N GLY A 52 6.41 6.84 4.00
CA GLY A 52 7.57 7.66 3.68
C GLY A 52 8.92 6.99 3.95
N GLU A 53 8.93 5.67 4.13
CA GLU A 53 10.15 4.87 4.24
C GLU A 53 10.92 4.82 2.91
N ASN A 54 12.14 4.27 2.96
CA ASN A 54 12.95 4.11 1.76
C ASN A 54 12.29 3.12 0.77
N ASP A 55 12.75 3.18 -0.48
CA ASP A 55 12.19 2.39 -1.58
C ASP A 55 12.21 0.88 -1.32
N GLU A 56 13.32 0.37 -0.78
CA GLU A 56 13.48 -1.07 -0.49
C GLU A 56 12.44 -1.55 0.52
N LYS A 57 12.25 -0.81 1.61
CA LYS A 57 11.28 -1.17 2.65
C LYS A 57 9.84 -1.09 2.14
N VAL A 58 9.53 -0.10 1.34
CA VAL A 58 8.20 0.02 0.70
C VAL A 58 7.93 -1.17 -0.21
N ARG A 59 8.92 -1.58 -1.03
CA ARG A 59 8.78 -2.76 -1.90
C ARG A 59 8.54 -4.04 -1.12
N GLU A 60 9.25 -4.23 0.00
CA GLU A 60 9.04 -5.35 0.91
C GLU A 60 7.60 -5.39 1.43
N TRP A 61 7.10 -4.26 1.93
CA TRP A 61 5.73 -4.17 2.46
C TRP A 61 4.66 -4.41 1.38
N LEU A 62 4.85 -3.87 0.18
CA LEU A 62 3.92 -4.10 -0.93
C LEU A 62 3.86 -5.59 -1.30
N THR A 63 5.01 -6.24 -1.39
CA THR A 63 5.10 -7.66 -1.72
C THR A 63 4.44 -8.53 -0.65
N THR A 64 4.71 -8.23 0.62
CA THR A 64 4.13 -8.95 1.75
C THR A 64 2.60 -8.83 1.77
N ALA A 65 2.09 -7.62 1.64
CA ALA A 65 0.64 -7.37 1.65
C ALA A 65 -0.07 -7.94 0.42
N ALA A 66 0.52 -7.80 -0.76
CA ALA A 66 -0.06 -8.32 -2.00
C ALA A 66 -0.27 -9.83 -1.99
N ALA A 67 0.52 -10.56 -1.19
CA ALA A 67 0.40 -12.01 -1.03
C ALA A 67 -0.82 -12.41 -0.17
N VAL A 68 -1.48 -11.47 0.48
CA VAL A 68 -2.61 -11.72 1.39
C VAL A 68 -3.92 -11.31 0.73
N ASP A 69 -4.88 -12.23 0.70
CA ASP A 69 -6.22 -11.91 0.24
C ASP A 69 -6.87 -10.87 1.16
N GLY A 70 -7.49 -9.86 0.56
CA GLY A 70 -8.05 -8.72 1.30
C GLY A 70 -7.21 -7.45 1.20
N PHE A 71 -5.93 -7.54 0.83
CA PHE A 71 -5.17 -6.36 0.39
C PHE A 71 -5.36 -6.19 -1.12
N ILE A 72 -6.05 -5.14 -1.50
CA ILE A 72 -6.47 -4.90 -2.89
C ILE A 72 -5.63 -3.86 -3.62
N GLY A 73 -4.71 -3.21 -2.94
CA GLY A 73 -3.87 -2.17 -3.52
C GLY A 73 -2.93 -1.53 -2.50
N PHE A 74 -2.37 -0.41 -2.89
CA PHE A 74 -1.40 0.32 -2.08
C PHE A 74 -1.57 1.83 -2.23
N ALA A 75 -0.97 2.58 -1.30
CA ALA A 75 -0.83 4.02 -1.40
C ALA A 75 0.62 4.39 -1.12
N VAL A 76 1.34 4.81 -2.15
CA VAL A 76 2.73 5.29 -2.08
C VAL A 76 2.71 6.76 -2.51
N GLY A 77 3.39 7.61 -1.74
CA GLY A 77 3.44 9.05 -2.02
C GLY A 77 4.86 9.54 -2.27
N ARG A 78 5.52 10.06 -1.24
CA ARG A 78 6.85 10.69 -1.37
C ARG A 78 7.90 9.78 -1.99
N THR A 79 7.90 8.50 -1.69
CA THR A 79 8.82 7.52 -2.29
C THR A 79 8.70 7.51 -3.81
N ASP A 80 7.52 7.78 -4.33
CA ASP A 80 7.24 7.82 -5.76
C ASP A 80 7.62 9.14 -6.42
N PHE A 81 7.19 10.29 -5.86
CA PHE A 81 7.23 11.57 -6.56
C PHE A 81 8.28 12.57 -6.04
N TRP A 82 8.80 12.41 -4.82
CA TRP A 82 9.57 13.46 -4.14
C TRP A 82 10.85 13.88 -4.88
N ASP A 83 11.68 12.92 -5.24
CA ASP A 83 12.95 13.21 -5.91
C ASP A 83 12.75 13.83 -7.30
N PRO A 84 11.89 13.30 -8.18
CA PRO A 84 11.62 13.93 -9.46
C PRO A 84 11.03 15.34 -9.34
N LEU A 85 10.12 15.55 -8.39
CA LEU A 85 9.50 16.86 -8.13
C LEU A 85 10.57 17.87 -7.67
N THR A 86 11.43 17.47 -6.74
CA THR A 86 12.52 18.31 -6.23
C THR A 86 13.51 18.65 -7.35
N ALA A 87 13.88 17.68 -8.18
CA ALA A 87 14.77 17.88 -9.32
C ALA A 87 14.19 18.89 -10.32
N TRP A 88 12.90 18.79 -10.62
CA TRP A 88 12.22 19.78 -11.46
C TRP A 88 12.23 21.18 -10.81
N ARG A 89 11.88 21.28 -9.55
CA ARG A 89 11.88 22.54 -8.80
C ARG A 89 13.26 23.19 -8.76
N ASN A 90 14.30 22.38 -8.63
CA ASN A 90 15.70 22.83 -8.61
C ASN A 90 16.28 23.02 -10.03
N LYS A 91 15.46 22.87 -11.07
CA LYS A 91 15.83 23.04 -12.47
C LYS A 91 16.92 22.07 -12.98
N THR A 92 17.06 20.92 -12.32
CA THR A 92 17.96 19.83 -12.75
C THR A 92 17.28 18.85 -13.69
N LYS A 93 15.95 18.88 -13.75
CA LYS A 93 15.11 18.15 -14.71
C LYS A 93 14.04 19.06 -15.28
N THR A 94 13.65 18.79 -16.53
CA THR A 94 12.47 19.42 -17.13
C THR A 94 11.18 18.87 -16.50
N ARG A 95 10.07 19.56 -16.70
CA ARG A 95 8.77 19.06 -16.27
C ARG A 95 8.45 17.70 -16.87
N ASP A 96 8.68 17.53 -18.16
CA ASP A 96 8.40 16.27 -18.87
C ASP A 96 9.27 15.12 -18.36
N GLU A 97 10.55 15.35 -18.07
CA GLU A 97 11.44 14.39 -17.46
C GLU A 97 10.95 13.99 -16.05
N ALA A 98 10.51 14.96 -15.24
CA ALA A 98 9.99 14.68 -13.91
C ALA A 98 8.68 13.86 -13.97
N VAL A 99 7.76 14.21 -14.88
CA VAL A 99 6.52 13.47 -15.10
C VAL A 99 6.81 12.03 -15.50
N ALA A 100 7.72 11.83 -16.46
CA ALA A 100 8.11 10.49 -16.91
C ALA A 100 8.73 9.65 -15.78
N ALA A 101 9.57 10.27 -14.95
CA ALA A 101 10.20 9.61 -13.81
C ALA A 101 9.18 9.17 -12.76
N ILE A 102 8.22 10.04 -12.42
CA ILE A 102 7.13 9.71 -11.48
C ILE A 102 6.26 8.58 -12.03
N ALA A 103 5.86 8.67 -13.29
CA ALA A 103 5.05 7.64 -13.94
C ALA A 103 5.77 6.29 -13.98
N GLY A 104 7.08 6.29 -14.28
CA GLY A 104 7.90 5.08 -14.30
C GLY A 104 8.00 4.43 -12.92
N ARG A 105 8.25 5.19 -11.87
CA ARG A 105 8.31 4.68 -10.49
C ARG A 105 6.97 4.12 -10.04
N TYR A 106 5.89 4.84 -10.30
CA TYR A 106 4.55 4.34 -9.99
C TYR A 106 4.24 3.02 -10.69
N ARG A 107 4.59 2.93 -11.97
CA ARG A 107 4.44 1.69 -12.75
C ARG A 107 5.23 0.52 -12.13
N GLU A 108 6.45 0.77 -11.66
CA GLU A 108 7.25 -0.26 -10.98
C GLU A 108 6.54 -0.79 -9.73
N PHE A 109 5.93 0.08 -8.92
CA PHE A 109 5.17 -0.35 -7.75
C PHE A 109 3.90 -1.14 -8.13
N VAL A 110 3.20 -0.71 -9.18
CA VAL A 110 2.04 -1.43 -9.70
C VAL A 110 2.44 -2.84 -10.16
N ASP A 111 3.49 -2.94 -10.96
CA ASP A 111 3.97 -4.23 -11.49
C ASP A 111 4.43 -5.16 -10.36
N LEU A 112 5.10 -4.61 -9.35
CA LEU A 112 5.53 -5.36 -8.16
C LEU A 112 4.32 -5.93 -7.39
N PHE A 113 3.34 -5.07 -7.12
CA PHE A 113 2.13 -5.47 -6.37
C PHE A 113 1.32 -6.51 -7.16
N GLU A 114 1.05 -6.25 -8.43
CA GLU A 114 0.29 -7.17 -9.28
C GLU A 114 1.03 -8.49 -9.50
N GLY A 115 2.35 -8.46 -9.64
CA GLY A 115 3.17 -9.67 -9.74
C GLY A 115 3.09 -10.54 -8.50
N ALA A 116 3.20 -9.95 -7.31
CA ALA A 116 3.07 -10.66 -6.03
C ALA A 116 1.64 -11.19 -5.82
N ARG A 117 0.63 -10.42 -6.23
CA ARG A 117 -0.78 -10.82 -6.19
C ARG A 117 -1.05 -12.01 -7.13
N ALA A 118 -0.51 -12.01 -8.32
CA ALA A 118 -0.62 -13.12 -9.27
C ALA A 118 0.04 -14.40 -8.73
N GLY A 119 1.18 -14.28 -8.02
CA GLY A 119 1.83 -15.38 -7.33
C GLY A 119 0.94 -16.05 -6.28
N ARG A 120 0.12 -15.27 -5.58
CA ARG A 120 -0.88 -15.76 -4.62
C ARG A 120 -1.89 -16.72 -5.27
N ALA A 121 -2.35 -16.39 -6.47
CA ALA A 121 -3.34 -17.18 -7.19
C ALA A 121 -2.82 -18.56 -7.64
N LYS A 122 -1.49 -18.75 -7.67
CA LYS A 122 -0.82 -20.00 -8.07
C LYS A 122 -0.44 -20.88 -6.87
N ALA A 123 -0.54 -20.34 -5.67
CA ALA A 123 -0.29 -21.08 -4.43
C ALA A 123 -1.55 -21.81 -3.91
#